data_9042661d1e02c3e939cf9295254184bb
#
_entry.id   9042661d1e02c3e939cf9295254184bb
#
_cell.length_a   1.000
_cell.length_b   1.000
_cell.length_c   1.000
_cell.angle_alpha   90.00
_cell.angle_beta   90.00
_cell.angle_gamma   90.00
#
_symmetry.space_group_name_H-M   'P 1'
#
loop_
_entity.id
_entity.type
_entity.pdbx_description
1 polymer ?
#
loop_
_entity_poly.entity_id
_entity_poly.type
_entity_poly.pdbx_seq_one_letter_code
_entity_poly.pdbx_strand_id
1 'polypeptide(L)'
;MPPSTSPASPRPSDEAARFGLDALEGFYRLHASIYDWTRPFLLAGRREAVRALALRPGERVLDVGCGTGWSLPRLFAGGARVVGIEPSGPMRRQAAARLERQGLSGVVDLDPRPYGSHAEYEGGVDAVLFSYSLSMIPPFEEVLERARLDLRPGGRIAVVDFVDAWGPVGLGLRRSHVHLGPERLHSLRRLFPRHHEAIRSVGLWTYFVFEGERAA
;
A
#
# COMPACT_ATOMS: atom_id res chain seq x y z
N MET A 1 -49.50 -2.92 13.83
CA MET A 1 -48.58 -2.03 13.11
C MET A 1 -47.24 -2.11 13.80
N PRO A 2 -46.16 -2.60 13.18
CA PRO A 2 -44.82 -2.50 13.74
C PRO A 2 -44.27 -1.07 13.52
N PRO A 3 -43.41 -0.54 14.43
CA PRO A 3 -42.86 0.82 14.29
C PRO A 3 -41.85 0.85 13.13
N SER A 4 -41.94 1.87 12.30
CA SER A 4 -41.02 2.17 11.22
C SER A 4 -39.68 2.63 11.81
N THR A 5 -38.64 1.81 11.65
CA THR A 5 -37.26 2.22 11.93
C THR A 5 -36.76 3.10 10.80
N SER A 6 -36.65 4.39 11.06
CA SER A 6 -35.95 5.35 10.19
C SER A 6 -34.46 4.99 10.15
N PRO A 7 -33.78 5.00 9.01
CA PRO A 7 -32.34 4.78 8.96
C PRO A 7 -31.62 5.90 9.70
N ALA A 8 -30.69 5.51 10.57
CA ALA A 8 -29.86 6.45 11.34
C ALA A 8 -29.02 7.31 10.38
N SER A 9 -28.97 8.62 10.64
CA SER A 9 -28.10 9.55 9.90
C SER A 9 -26.63 9.16 10.06
N PRO A 10 -25.83 9.22 9.00
CA PRO A 10 -24.41 8.88 9.05
C PRO A 10 -23.66 9.81 10.02
N ARG A 11 -22.66 9.27 10.70
CA ARG A 11 -21.82 10.05 11.62
C ARG A 11 -20.92 11.01 10.85
N PRO A 12 -20.54 12.19 11.38
CA PRO A 12 -19.68 13.16 10.70
C PRO A 12 -18.32 12.59 10.26
N SER A 13 -17.81 11.56 10.97
CA SER A 13 -16.59 10.81 10.59
C SER A 13 -16.78 10.01 9.31
N ASP A 14 -17.98 9.49 9.06
CA ASP A 14 -18.29 8.67 7.88
C ASP A 14 -18.47 9.55 6.64
N GLU A 15 -18.97 10.79 6.81
CA GLU A 15 -19.08 11.76 5.72
C GLU A 15 -17.70 12.33 5.32
N ALA A 16 -16.85 12.65 6.28
CA ALA A 16 -15.48 13.12 5.99
C ALA A 16 -14.64 12.06 5.29
N ALA A 17 -14.78 10.79 5.68
CA ALA A 17 -14.12 9.67 5.03
C ALA A 17 -14.66 9.44 3.60
N ARG A 18 -15.97 9.58 3.37
CA ARG A 18 -16.60 9.48 2.03
C ARG A 18 -16.18 10.63 1.12
N PHE A 19 -16.16 11.87 1.63
CA PHE A 19 -15.73 13.04 0.85
C PHE A 19 -14.25 12.93 0.42
N GLY A 20 -13.37 12.39 1.27
CA GLY A 20 -11.99 12.08 0.94
C GLY A 20 -11.87 10.97 -0.12
N LEU A 21 -12.70 9.93 -0.04
CA LEU A 21 -12.72 8.84 -1.01
C LEU A 21 -13.26 9.28 -2.37
N ASP A 22 -14.30 10.11 -2.43
CA ASP A 22 -14.90 10.61 -3.67
C ASP A 22 -13.93 11.57 -4.40
N ALA A 23 -13.20 12.41 -3.67
CA ALA A 23 -12.17 13.28 -4.23
C ALA A 23 -10.98 12.46 -4.78
N LEU A 24 -10.56 11.42 -4.08
CA LEU A 24 -9.57 10.44 -4.52
C LEU A 24 -10.05 9.66 -5.75
N GLU A 25 -11.30 9.22 -5.80
CA GLU A 25 -11.85 8.51 -6.96
C GLU A 25 -11.91 9.38 -8.21
N GLY A 26 -12.26 10.66 -8.07
CA GLY A 26 -12.25 11.63 -9.18
C GLY A 26 -10.83 11.84 -9.74
N PHE A 27 -9.85 11.96 -8.85
CA PHE A 27 -8.43 12.09 -9.20
C PHE A 27 -7.90 10.82 -9.90
N TYR A 28 -8.16 9.64 -9.35
CA TYR A 28 -7.70 8.37 -9.92
C TYR A 28 -8.36 8.03 -11.26
N ARG A 29 -9.60 8.46 -11.50
CA ARG A 29 -10.30 8.27 -12.78
C ARG A 29 -9.64 9.03 -13.93
N LEU A 30 -9.21 10.26 -13.70
CA LEU A 30 -8.60 11.11 -14.72
C LEU A 30 -7.11 10.76 -14.97
N HIS A 31 -6.42 10.26 -13.94
CA HIS A 31 -4.98 10.03 -13.99
C HIS A 31 -4.58 8.56 -14.14
N ALA A 32 -5.52 7.61 -14.05
CA ALA A 32 -5.22 6.18 -14.09
C ALA A 32 -4.46 5.75 -15.38
N SER A 33 -4.77 6.34 -16.52
CA SER A 33 -4.12 6.03 -17.80
C SER A 33 -2.76 6.73 -17.98
N ILE A 34 -2.59 7.94 -17.46
CA ILE A 34 -1.31 8.68 -17.50
C ILE A 34 -0.37 8.14 -16.41
N TYR A 35 -0.94 7.70 -15.30
CA TYR A 35 -0.23 7.19 -14.14
C TYR A 35 0.57 5.92 -14.44
N ASP A 36 0.07 5.03 -15.30
CA ASP A 36 0.75 3.78 -15.67
C ASP A 36 1.92 4.00 -16.66
N TRP A 37 1.89 5.04 -17.48
CA TRP A 37 2.92 5.26 -18.51
C TRP A 37 4.21 5.90 -17.97
N THR A 38 4.09 6.80 -16.98
CA THR A 38 5.25 7.48 -16.36
C THR A 38 5.85 6.69 -15.19
N ARG A 39 5.09 5.77 -14.59
CA ARG A 39 5.46 4.99 -13.41
C ARG A 39 6.70 4.08 -13.54
N PRO A 40 6.96 3.37 -14.65
CA PRO A 40 8.13 2.49 -14.72
C PRO A 40 9.44 3.20 -14.40
N PHE A 41 9.54 4.49 -14.73
CA PHE A 41 10.74 5.30 -14.49
C PHE A 41 10.77 5.93 -13.09
N LEU A 42 9.60 6.25 -12.51
CA LEU A 42 9.49 6.94 -11.22
C LEU A 42 9.46 5.99 -10.01
N LEU A 43 9.23 4.70 -10.21
CA LEU A 43 9.04 3.73 -9.12
C LEU A 43 10.23 2.77 -8.99
N ALA A 44 11.43 3.33 -8.89
CA ALA A 44 12.65 2.59 -8.61
C ALA A 44 12.58 1.86 -7.25
N GLY A 45 13.34 0.80 -7.05
CA GLY A 45 13.39 0.06 -5.78
C GLY A 45 12.25 -0.94 -5.53
N ARG A 46 11.15 -0.93 -6.31
CA ARG A 46 10.01 -1.84 -6.10
C ARG A 46 10.38 -3.32 -6.14
N ARG A 47 11.26 -3.71 -7.07
CA ARG A 47 11.74 -5.10 -7.15
C ARG A 47 12.58 -5.48 -5.95
N GLU A 48 13.34 -4.53 -5.43
CA GLU A 48 14.16 -4.72 -4.22
C GLU A 48 13.26 -4.92 -3.00
N ALA A 49 12.25 -4.06 -2.79
CA ALA A 49 11.28 -4.21 -1.71
C ALA A 49 10.54 -5.57 -1.75
N VAL A 50 10.10 -6.02 -2.94
CA VAL A 50 9.49 -7.35 -3.07
C VAL A 50 10.47 -8.47 -2.69
N ARG A 51 11.74 -8.37 -3.11
CA ARG A 51 12.76 -9.39 -2.78
C ARG A 51 13.15 -9.38 -1.30
N ALA A 52 13.18 -8.21 -0.68
CA ALA A 52 13.50 -8.03 0.73
C ALA A 52 12.55 -8.81 1.65
N LEU A 53 11.30 -9.03 1.23
CA LEU A 53 10.37 -9.88 1.97
C LEU A 53 10.80 -11.35 2.04
N ALA A 54 11.67 -11.84 1.16
CA ALA A 54 12.19 -13.20 1.15
C ALA A 54 11.09 -14.26 1.40
N LEU A 55 9.96 -14.12 0.67
CA LEU A 55 8.75 -14.93 0.87
C LEU A 55 9.01 -16.41 0.64
N ARG A 56 8.39 -17.24 1.48
CA ARG A 56 8.40 -18.70 1.37
C ARG A 56 7.05 -19.20 0.88
N PRO A 57 7.00 -20.38 0.25
CA PRO A 57 5.73 -21.00 -0.13
C PRO A 57 4.78 -21.13 1.06
N GLY A 58 3.52 -20.75 0.84
CA GLY A 58 2.46 -20.80 1.84
C GLY A 58 2.40 -19.63 2.80
N GLU A 59 3.42 -18.75 2.86
CA GLU A 59 3.37 -17.53 3.67
C GLU A 59 2.27 -16.58 3.17
N ARG A 60 1.61 -15.89 4.10
CA ARG A 60 0.57 -14.89 3.81
C ARG A 60 1.18 -13.50 3.74
N VAL A 61 0.95 -12.79 2.63
CA VAL A 61 1.45 -11.44 2.42
C VAL A 61 0.33 -10.47 2.05
N LEU A 62 0.37 -9.27 2.66
CA LEU A 62 -0.48 -8.13 2.28
C LEU A 62 0.32 -7.16 1.42
N ASP A 63 -0.24 -6.75 0.28
CA ASP A 63 0.25 -5.64 -0.55
C ASP A 63 -0.68 -4.45 -0.35
N VAL A 64 -0.28 -3.52 0.52
CA VAL A 64 -1.13 -2.40 0.97
C VAL A 64 -1.01 -1.23 0.00
N GLY A 65 -2.15 -0.86 -0.61
CA GLY A 65 -2.21 0.08 -1.71
C GLY A 65 -1.59 -0.52 -2.98
N CYS A 66 -2.03 -1.72 -3.36
CA CYS A 66 -1.44 -2.46 -4.48
C CYS A 66 -1.62 -1.78 -5.86
N GLY A 67 -2.50 -0.77 -5.93
CA GLY A 67 -2.75 0.02 -7.13
C GLY A 67 -3.21 -0.85 -8.31
N THR A 68 -2.48 -0.76 -9.42
CA THR A 68 -2.73 -1.56 -10.64
C THR A 68 -2.19 -3.00 -10.56
N GLY A 69 -1.79 -3.46 -9.36
CA GLY A 69 -1.40 -4.84 -9.10
C GLY A 69 -0.04 -5.25 -9.66
N TRP A 70 0.91 -4.33 -9.80
CA TRP A 70 2.23 -4.65 -10.37
C TRP A 70 3.02 -5.67 -9.54
N SER A 71 2.93 -5.59 -8.23
CA SER A 71 3.62 -6.44 -7.23
C SER A 71 2.97 -7.81 -7.08
N LEU A 72 1.65 -7.91 -7.22
CA LEU A 72 0.88 -9.11 -6.90
C LEU A 72 1.40 -10.40 -7.55
N PRO A 73 1.64 -10.45 -8.88
CA PRO A 73 2.17 -11.68 -9.48
C PRO A 73 3.59 -12.01 -9.03
N ARG A 74 4.36 -11.02 -8.62
CA ARG A 74 5.74 -11.20 -8.14
C ARG A 74 5.79 -11.76 -6.73
N LEU A 75 4.87 -11.34 -5.89
CA LEU A 75 4.67 -11.89 -4.55
C LEU A 75 4.17 -13.34 -4.65
N PHE A 76 3.22 -13.59 -5.56
CA PHE A 76 2.71 -14.94 -5.80
C PHE A 76 3.74 -15.90 -6.38
N ALA A 77 4.69 -15.43 -7.20
CA ALA A 77 5.71 -16.27 -7.81
C ALA A 77 6.61 -17.01 -6.80
N GLY A 78 6.66 -16.51 -5.54
CA GLY A 78 7.29 -17.19 -4.41
C GLY A 78 6.42 -18.27 -3.75
N GLY A 79 5.22 -18.54 -4.26
CA GLY A 79 4.27 -19.49 -3.67
C GLY A 79 3.51 -18.94 -2.46
N ALA A 80 3.56 -17.64 -2.23
CA ALA A 80 2.86 -16.99 -1.13
C ALA A 80 1.35 -16.85 -1.39
N ARG A 81 0.56 -16.77 -0.32
CA ARG A 81 -0.86 -16.38 -0.35
C ARG A 81 -0.94 -14.86 -0.33
N VAL A 82 -1.34 -14.26 -1.44
CA VAL A 82 -1.28 -12.82 -1.63
C VAL A 82 -2.66 -12.18 -1.50
N VAL A 83 -2.74 -11.12 -0.71
CA VAL A 83 -3.91 -10.23 -0.63
C VAL A 83 -3.46 -8.83 -1.04
N GLY A 84 -4.00 -8.32 -2.15
CA GLY A 84 -3.83 -6.93 -2.57
C GLY A 84 -4.94 -6.07 -2.00
N ILE A 85 -4.59 -5.06 -1.21
CA ILE A 85 -5.55 -4.11 -0.62
C ILE A 85 -5.53 -2.84 -1.44
N GLU A 86 -6.68 -2.51 -2.06
CA GLU A 86 -6.82 -1.32 -2.92
C GLU A 86 -8.25 -0.77 -2.87
N PRO A 87 -8.49 0.35 -2.17
CA PRO A 87 -9.82 0.93 -2.07
C PRO A 87 -10.30 1.59 -3.37
N SER A 88 -9.39 2.05 -4.24
CA SER A 88 -9.76 2.68 -5.51
C SER A 88 -10.35 1.68 -6.49
N GLY A 89 -11.64 1.80 -6.82
CA GLY A 89 -12.33 0.95 -7.78
C GLY A 89 -11.64 0.90 -9.16
N PRO A 90 -11.25 2.04 -9.77
CA PRO A 90 -10.52 2.05 -11.04
C PRO A 90 -9.19 1.31 -11.00
N MET A 91 -8.37 1.51 -9.95
CA MET A 91 -7.08 0.82 -9.79
C MET A 91 -7.28 -0.67 -9.58
N ARG A 92 -8.22 -1.05 -8.73
CA ARG A 92 -8.54 -2.46 -8.47
C ARG A 92 -9.04 -3.19 -9.71
N ARG A 93 -9.82 -2.55 -10.60
CA ARG A 93 -10.19 -3.15 -11.89
C ARG A 93 -8.97 -3.42 -12.77
N GLN A 94 -7.99 -2.52 -12.79
CA GLN A 94 -6.74 -2.75 -13.54
C GLN A 94 -5.91 -3.89 -12.92
N ALA A 95 -5.86 -3.97 -11.59
CA ALA A 95 -5.22 -5.08 -10.89
C ALA A 95 -5.90 -6.42 -11.25
N ALA A 96 -7.24 -6.49 -11.19
CA ALA A 96 -8.00 -7.68 -11.58
C ALA A 96 -7.73 -8.10 -13.03
N ALA A 97 -7.79 -7.15 -13.98
CA ALA A 97 -7.47 -7.43 -15.38
C ALA A 97 -6.01 -7.88 -15.59
N ARG A 98 -5.08 -7.42 -14.77
CA ARG A 98 -3.68 -7.90 -14.79
C ARG A 98 -3.59 -9.34 -14.31
N LEU A 99 -4.25 -9.66 -13.19
CA LEU A 99 -4.28 -11.02 -12.64
C LEU A 99 -4.93 -11.99 -13.63
N GLU A 100 -6.03 -11.60 -14.27
CA GLU A 100 -6.70 -12.40 -15.30
C GLU A 100 -5.76 -12.74 -16.47
N ARG A 101 -5.08 -11.74 -17.03
CA ARG A 101 -4.10 -11.96 -18.12
C ARG A 101 -2.94 -12.89 -17.74
N GLN A 102 -2.68 -13.08 -16.46
CA GLN A 102 -1.62 -13.95 -15.95
C GLN A 102 -2.13 -15.26 -15.35
N GLY A 103 -3.43 -15.56 -15.50
CA GLY A 103 -4.03 -16.77 -14.97
C GLY A 103 -4.07 -16.85 -13.44
N LEU A 104 -4.08 -15.70 -12.77
CA LEU A 104 -4.04 -15.60 -11.30
C LEU A 104 -5.36 -15.16 -10.67
N SER A 105 -6.45 -15.07 -11.47
CA SER A 105 -7.79 -14.79 -10.96
C SER A 105 -8.23 -15.92 -10.01
N GLY A 106 -8.75 -15.53 -8.84
CA GLY A 106 -9.18 -16.49 -7.80
C GLY A 106 -8.03 -17.15 -7.01
N VAL A 107 -6.78 -16.80 -7.32
CA VAL A 107 -5.58 -17.26 -6.58
C VAL A 107 -4.97 -16.13 -5.75
N VAL A 108 -5.04 -14.92 -6.26
CA VAL A 108 -4.67 -13.69 -5.56
C VAL A 108 -5.94 -12.95 -5.20
N ASP A 109 -6.11 -12.65 -3.93
CA ASP A 109 -7.28 -11.92 -3.42
C ASP A 109 -7.11 -10.41 -3.58
N LEU A 110 -8.21 -9.70 -3.86
CA LEU A 110 -8.27 -8.24 -3.90
C LEU A 110 -9.28 -7.74 -2.87
N ASP A 111 -8.81 -7.04 -1.84
CA ASP A 111 -9.63 -6.42 -0.81
C ASP A 111 -9.94 -4.96 -1.17
N PRO A 112 -11.23 -4.58 -1.33
CA PRO A 112 -11.63 -3.23 -1.66
C PRO A 112 -11.64 -2.28 -0.46
N ARG A 113 -11.50 -2.79 0.76
CA ARG A 113 -11.61 -2.01 1.98
C ARG A 113 -10.33 -1.21 2.25
N PRO A 114 -10.42 0.00 2.81
CA PRO A 114 -9.24 0.72 3.27
C PRO A 114 -8.47 -0.09 4.32
N TYR A 115 -7.16 -0.13 4.21
CA TYR A 115 -6.32 -0.83 5.17
C TYR A 115 -6.43 -0.20 6.56
N GLY A 116 -6.50 -1.03 7.59
CA GLY A 116 -6.71 -0.60 8.98
C GLY A 116 -8.16 -0.43 9.40
N SER A 117 -9.12 -0.55 8.46
CA SER A 117 -10.55 -0.48 8.80
C SER A 117 -11.06 -1.71 9.55
N HIS A 118 -10.32 -2.82 9.56
CA HIS A 118 -10.69 -4.09 10.19
C HIS A 118 -9.48 -4.77 10.83
N ALA A 119 -9.73 -5.56 11.89
CA ALA A 119 -8.70 -6.29 12.64
C ALA A 119 -8.48 -7.74 12.15
N GLU A 120 -9.05 -8.12 10.99
CA GLU A 120 -9.07 -9.51 10.52
C GLU A 120 -7.70 -10.10 10.14
N TYR A 121 -6.68 -9.26 10.02
CA TYR A 121 -5.31 -9.70 9.72
C TYR A 121 -4.43 -9.82 10.96
N GLU A 122 -4.91 -9.42 12.14
CA GLU A 122 -4.12 -9.30 13.37
C GLU A 122 -3.35 -10.59 13.72
N GLY A 123 -2.02 -10.47 13.80
CA GLY A 123 -1.10 -11.57 14.09
C GLY A 123 -1.11 -12.70 13.06
N GLY A 124 -1.83 -12.55 11.94
CA GLY A 124 -2.10 -13.60 10.97
C GLY A 124 -1.33 -13.53 9.66
N VAL A 125 -0.41 -12.54 9.49
CA VAL A 125 0.37 -12.41 8.25
C VAL A 125 1.87 -12.55 8.49
N ASP A 126 2.54 -13.12 7.51
CA ASP A 126 3.98 -13.33 7.51
C ASP A 126 4.72 -12.10 6.97
N ALA A 127 4.09 -11.35 6.08
CA ALA A 127 4.72 -10.20 5.46
C ALA A 127 3.72 -9.10 5.06
N VAL A 128 4.19 -7.84 5.08
CA VAL A 128 3.45 -6.67 4.59
C VAL A 128 4.36 -5.87 3.64
N LEU A 129 3.82 -5.49 2.49
CA LEU A 129 4.46 -4.63 1.50
C LEU A 129 3.73 -3.30 1.40
N PHE A 130 4.49 -2.20 1.43
CA PHE A 130 4.08 -0.88 0.97
C PHE A 130 4.96 -0.47 -0.20
N SER A 131 4.36 -0.27 -1.37
CA SER A 131 5.10 0.05 -2.59
C SER A 131 4.63 1.37 -3.18
N TYR A 132 5.21 2.50 -2.71
CA TYR A 132 4.79 3.86 -3.05
C TYR A 132 3.33 4.14 -2.70
N SER A 133 2.87 3.57 -1.61
CA SER A 133 1.52 3.70 -1.11
C SER A 133 1.45 4.40 0.26
N LEU A 134 2.46 4.23 1.11
CA LEU A 134 2.46 4.79 2.46
C LEU A 134 2.43 6.32 2.47
N SER A 135 3.09 6.97 1.49
CA SER A 135 3.06 8.42 1.32
C SER A 135 1.69 8.98 0.90
N MET A 136 0.75 8.12 0.54
CA MET A 136 -0.59 8.47 0.08
C MET A 136 -1.69 8.09 1.07
N ILE A 137 -1.37 7.42 2.17
CA ILE A 137 -2.33 6.95 3.17
C ILE A 137 -2.14 7.74 4.48
N PRO A 138 -2.94 8.78 4.73
CA PRO A 138 -3.00 9.43 6.04
C PRO A 138 -4.02 8.70 6.96
N PRO A 139 -3.77 8.63 8.29
CA PRO A 139 -2.52 8.92 8.99
C PRO A 139 -1.57 7.72 8.94
N PHE A 140 -0.39 7.91 8.39
CA PHE A 140 0.55 6.81 8.12
C PHE A 140 1.07 6.12 9.39
N GLU A 141 1.15 6.81 10.54
CA GLU A 141 1.57 6.22 11.81
C GLU A 141 0.60 5.12 12.27
N GLU A 142 -0.70 5.36 12.19
CA GLU A 142 -1.72 4.37 12.54
C GLU A 142 -1.68 3.18 11.58
N VAL A 143 -1.42 3.44 10.31
CA VAL A 143 -1.26 2.41 9.28
C VAL A 143 -0.04 1.53 9.55
N LEU A 144 1.09 2.11 9.98
CA LEU A 144 2.29 1.36 10.34
C LEU A 144 2.10 0.57 11.64
N GLU A 145 1.43 1.13 12.64
CA GLU A 145 1.06 0.38 13.85
C GLU A 145 0.13 -0.78 13.53
N ARG A 146 -0.86 -0.57 12.63
CA ARG A 146 -1.72 -1.64 12.17
C ARG A 146 -0.90 -2.74 11.49
N ALA A 147 0.02 -2.38 10.60
CA ALA A 147 0.89 -3.35 9.93
C ALA A 147 1.74 -4.16 10.92
N ARG A 148 2.24 -3.50 11.98
CA ARG A 148 2.96 -4.17 13.06
C ARG A 148 2.08 -5.17 13.81
N LEU A 149 0.81 -4.83 14.08
CA LEU A 149 -0.12 -5.72 14.76
C LEU A 149 -0.56 -6.90 13.87
N ASP A 150 -0.74 -6.68 12.57
CA ASP A 150 -1.13 -7.71 11.61
C ASP A 150 -0.02 -8.74 11.38
N LEU A 151 1.24 -8.31 11.40
CA LEU A 151 2.37 -9.23 11.31
C LEU A 151 2.41 -10.17 12.52
N ARG A 152 2.68 -11.45 12.30
CA ARG A 152 3.05 -12.37 13.39
C ARG A 152 4.42 -12.01 13.98
N PRO A 153 4.78 -12.46 15.19
CA PRO A 153 6.16 -12.36 15.67
C PRO A 153 7.15 -12.95 14.66
N GLY A 154 8.22 -12.22 14.35
CA GLY A 154 9.17 -12.57 13.27
C GLY A 154 8.63 -12.35 11.86
N GLY A 155 7.45 -11.77 11.70
CA GLY A 155 6.93 -11.34 10.40
C GLY A 155 7.67 -10.12 9.86
N ARG A 156 7.68 -9.94 8.54
CA ARG A 156 8.51 -8.97 7.83
C ARG A 156 7.70 -7.87 7.18
N ILE A 157 8.21 -6.66 7.22
CA ILE A 157 7.69 -5.52 6.47
C ILE A 157 8.73 -5.07 5.44
N ALA A 158 8.27 -4.75 4.23
CA ALA A 158 9.08 -4.03 3.26
C ALA A 158 8.35 -2.78 2.79
N VAL A 159 9.07 -1.67 2.74
CA VAL A 159 8.54 -0.38 2.29
C VAL A 159 9.49 0.23 1.28
N VAL A 160 8.96 0.66 0.15
CA VAL A 160 9.65 1.55 -0.77
C VAL A 160 8.79 2.79 -0.96
N ASP A 161 9.35 3.96 -0.70
CA ASP A 161 8.60 5.22 -0.85
C ASP A 161 9.52 6.42 -1.07
N PHE A 162 8.91 7.54 -1.47
CA PHE A 162 9.63 8.79 -1.70
C PHE A 162 10.15 9.40 -0.38
N VAL A 163 11.36 9.95 -0.44
CA VAL A 163 11.90 10.84 0.61
C VAL A 163 11.74 12.28 0.17
N ASP A 164 12.23 12.61 -1.03
CA ASP A 164 12.19 13.96 -1.58
C ASP A 164 12.14 13.94 -3.11
N ALA A 165 11.68 15.05 -3.69
CA ALA A 165 11.67 15.24 -5.13
C ALA A 165 11.69 16.73 -5.49
N TRP A 166 12.39 17.06 -6.60
CA TRP A 166 12.64 18.43 -7.03
C TRP A 166 12.03 18.73 -8.40
N GLY A 167 11.96 20.03 -8.70
CA GLY A 167 11.51 20.53 -10.00
C GLY A 167 10.11 20.06 -10.38
N PRO A 168 9.87 19.77 -11.67
CA PRO A 168 8.56 19.35 -12.15
C PRO A 168 8.05 18.04 -11.51
N VAL A 169 8.97 17.13 -11.17
CA VAL A 169 8.63 15.85 -10.49
C VAL A 169 8.09 16.14 -9.10
N GLY A 170 8.80 16.96 -8.29
CA GLY A 170 8.37 17.32 -6.95
C GLY A 170 7.03 18.06 -6.94
N LEU A 171 6.84 18.99 -7.89
CA LEU A 171 5.56 19.69 -8.03
C LEU A 171 4.42 18.74 -8.39
N GLY A 172 4.65 17.80 -9.32
CA GLY A 172 3.69 16.79 -9.72
C GLY A 172 3.29 15.86 -8.56
N LEU A 173 4.26 15.35 -7.81
CA LEU A 173 4.02 14.47 -6.66
C LEU A 173 3.21 15.18 -5.56
N ARG A 174 3.57 16.41 -5.19
CA ARG A 174 2.84 17.20 -4.19
C ARG A 174 1.39 17.48 -4.62
N ARG A 175 1.16 17.78 -5.91
CA ARG A 175 -0.18 17.95 -6.47
C ARG A 175 -0.99 16.64 -6.47
N SER A 176 -0.31 15.50 -6.46
CA SER A 176 -0.91 14.16 -6.41
C SER A 176 -1.06 13.66 -4.97
N HIS A 177 -1.08 14.55 -3.97
CA HIS A 177 -1.22 14.21 -2.55
C HIS A 177 -0.15 13.25 -2.01
N VAL A 178 1.02 13.19 -2.65
CA VAL A 178 2.17 12.44 -2.14
C VAL A 178 2.86 13.26 -1.06
N HIS A 179 2.87 12.74 0.16
CA HIS A 179 3.59 13.35 1.26
C HIS A 179 5.08 12.99 1.15
N LEU A 180 5.91 14.01 0.86
CA LEU A 180 7.37 13.87 0.85
C LEU A 180 7.91 14.16 2.25
N GLY A 181 9.01 13.51 2.61
CA GLY A 181 9.69 13.74 3.89
C GLY A 181 10.22 12.45 4.54
N PRO A 182 11.12 12.60 5.53
CA PRO A 182 11.76 11.49 6.22
C PRO A 182 10.91 10.87 7.35
N GLU A 183 9.74 11.44 7.69
CA GLU A 183 8.94 11.10 8.87
C GLU A 183 8.55 9.62 8.87
N ARG A 184 8.16 9.08 7.70
CA ARG A 184 7.80 7.67 7.55
C ARG A 184 8.96 6.74 7.89
N LEU A 185 10.17 7.11 7.47
CA LEU A 185 11.37 6.34 7.77
C LEU A 185 11.69 6.39 9.27
N HIS A 186 11.49 7.53 9.93
CA HIS A 186 11.66 7.64 11.40
C HIS A 186 10.66 6.75 12.15
N SER A 187 9.40 6.72 11.74
CA SER A 187 8.39 5.86 12.34
C SER A 187 8.68 4.38 12.10
N LEU A 188 9.14 4.01 10.91
CA LEU A 188 9.56 2.64 10.59
C LEU A 188 10.71 2.17 11.49
N ARG A 189 11.76 2.97 11.65
CA ARG A 189 12.90 2.65 12.55
C ARG A 189 12.47 2.42 13.99
N ARG A 190 11.53 3.23 14.47
CA ARG A 190 10.98 3.10 15.84
C ARG A 190 10.19 1.80 16.02
N LEU A 191 9.34 1.46 15.04
CA LEU A 191 8.43 0.32 15.12
C LEU A 191 9.09 -1.02 14.81
N PHE A 192 10.15 -1.00 14.00
CA PHE A 192 10.92 -2.17 13.57
C PHE A 192 12.40 -1.97 13.87
N PRO A 193 12.85 -2.17 15.13
CA PRO A 193 14.23 -1.91 15.53
C PRO A 193 15.26 -2.79 14.79
N ARG A 194 14.85 -4.02 14.40
CA ARG A 194 15.64 -4.90 13.55
C ARG A 194 15.28 -4.62 12.11
N HIS A 195 16.08 -3.81 11.44
CA HIS A 195 15.83 -3.41 10.07
C HIS A 195 17.11 -3.23 9.25
N HIS A 196 16.92 -3.24 7.95
CA HIS A 196 17.87 -2.76 6.96
C HIS A 196 17.22 -1.69 6.09
N GLU A 197 17.97 -0.68 5.70
CA GLU A 197 17.45 0.39 4.85
C GLU A 197 18.51 0.91 3.89
N ALA A 198 18.04 1.46 2.75
CA ALA A 198 18.86 2.13 1.79
C ALA A 198 18.13 3.37 1.26
N ILE A 199 18.79 4.52 1.26
CA ILE A 199 18.29 5.74 0.63
C ILE A 199 19.04 5.92 -0.69
N ARG A 200 18.32 6.19 -1.76
CA ARG A 200 18.86 6.30 -3.12
C ARG A 200 18.27 7.49 -3.85
N SER A 201 19.09 8.13 -4.67
CA SER A 201 18.68 9.24 -5.54
C SER A 201 18.68 8.79 -7.00
N VAL A 202 17.64 9.15 -7.72
CA VAL A 202 17.50 8.89 -9.16
C VAL A 202 17.14 10.19 -9.86
N GLY A 203 18.16 10.98 -10.22
CA GLY A 203 17.98 12.27 -10.89
C GLY A 203 17.20 13.26 -10.04
N LEU A 204 15.89 13.40 -10.29
CA LEU A 204 15.06 14.43 -9.67
C LEU A 204 14.30 13.98 -8.42
N TRP A 205 14.51 12.78 -7.91
CA TRP A 205 13.87 12.31 -6.67
C TRP A 205 14.77 11.38 -5.88
N THR A 206 14.50 11.32 -4.58
CA THR A 206 15.12 10.40 -3.63
C THR A 206 14.04 9.50 -3.04
N TYR A 207 14.35 8.22 -2.93
CA TYR A 207 13.49 7.21 -2.33
C TYR A 207 14.27 6.37 -1.32
N PHE A 208 13.55 5.70 -0.43
CA PHE A 208 14.13 4.70 0.44
C PHE A 208 13.57 3.31 0.15
N VAL A 209 14.35 2.29 0.43
CA VAL A 209 13.89 0.91 0.60
C VAL A 209 14.19 0.53 2.03
N PHE A 210 13.19 0.04 2.73
CA PHE A 210 13.25 -0.39 4.11
C PHE A 210 12.74 -1.83 4.20
N GLU A 211 13.44 -2.66 4.92
CA GLU A 211 12.99 -3.98 5.36
C GLU A 211 13.14 -4.08 6.88
N GLY A 212 12.13 -4.62 7.55
CA GLY A 212 12.14 -4.76 9.00
C GLY A 212 11.42 -6.02 9.46
N GLU A 213 11.71 -6.44 10.68
CA GLU A 213 11.11 -7.61 11.31
C GLU A 213 10.36 -7.19 12.57
N ARG A 214 9.13 -7.72 12.73
CA ARG A 214 8.40 -7.57 14.00
C ARG A 214 9.12 -8.34 15.09
N ALA A 215 9.50 -7.66 16.18
CA ALA A 215 10.04 -8.30 17.36
C ALA A 215 9.06 -9.34 17.94
N ALA A 216 9.61 -10.34 18.62
CA ALA A 216 8.84 -11.39 19.28
C ALA A 216 8.00 -10.83 20.44
#